data_5dae7290534c6ae59e9ad9dbde8e3727
#
_entry.id   5dae7290534c6ae59e9ad9dbde8e3727
#
_cell.length_a   1.000
_cell.length_b   1.000
_cell.length_c   1.000
_cell.angle_alpha   90.00
_cell.angle_beta   90.00
_cell.angle_gamma   90.00
#
_symmetry.space_group_name_H-M   'P 1'
#
loop_
_entity.id
_entity.type
_entity.pdbx_description
1 polymer ?
#
loop_
_entity_poly.entity_id
_entity_poly.type
_entity_poly.pdbx_seq_one_letter_code
_entity_poly.pdbx_strand_id
1 'polypeptide(L)'
;MALTKTVEYDKFEIVTKHKIVQCREATVVKEDGVELSRSYHRHILYPSTCVKNEDGSFTHTDTDISGEPQETQDVCNAVWTDAVKAAWKTLQEENRS
;
A
#
# COMPACT_ATOMS: atom_id res chain seq x y z
N MET A 1 -11.43 -4.68 34.91
CA MET A 1 -11.31 -5.33 33.61
C MET A 1 -11.14 -4.26 32.54
N ALA A 2 -10.03 -4.26 31.84
CA ALA A 2 -9.74 -3.28 30.81
C ALA A 2 -9.54 -3.97 29.47
N LEU A 3 -10.38 -3.60 28.48
CA LEU A 3 -10.23 -4.06 27.12
C LEU A 3 -9.57 -2.97 26.31
N THR A 4 -8.56 -3.33 25.54
CA THR A 4 -7.89 -2.43 24.63
C THR A 4 -7.93 -3.01 23.22
N LYS A 5 -8.04 -2.12 22.25
CA LYS A 5 -8.00 -2.48 20.84
C LYS A 5 -6.90 -1.66 20.17
N THR A 6 -5.96 -2.33 19.55
CA THR A 6 -4.89 -1.68 18.83
C THR A 6 -4.85 -2.17 17.39
N VAL A 7 -4.41 -1.30 16.50
CA VAL A 7 -4.19 -1.66 15.10
C VAL A 7 -2.71 -1.42 14.81
N GLU A 8 -2.04 -2.43 14.30
CA GLU A 8 -0.64 -2.33 13.95
C GLU A 8 -0.39 -2.90 12.56
N TYR A 9 0.56 -2.33 11.84
CA TYR A 9 0.99 -2.87 10.55
C TYR A 9 2.12 -3.85 10.85
N ASP A 10 1.79 -5.13 10.83
CA ASP A 10 2.73 -6.16 11.27
C ASP A 10 3.51 -6.83 10.14
N LYS A 11 3.15 -6.53 8.90
CA LYS A 11 3.84 -7.10 7.76
C LYS A 11 3.74 -6.20 6.54
N PHE A 12 4.87 -6.03 5.87
CA PHE A 12 4.94 -5.40 4.54
C PHE A 12 5.56 -6.40 3.58
N GLU A 13 4.96 -6.54 2.41
CA GLU A 13 5.49 -7.41 1.38
C GLU A 13 5.62 -6.61 0.09
N ILE A 14 6.80 -6.65 -0.50
CA ILE A 14 7.09 -5.93 -1.74
C ILE A 14 7.17 -6.96 -2.84
N VAL A 15 6.28 -6.85 -3.81
CA VAL A 15 6.14 -7.85 -4.87
C VAL A 15 6.40 -7.25 -6.24
N THR A 16 6.94 -8.04 -7.11
CA THR A 16 7.32 -7.75 -8.49
C THR A 16 8.44 -6.70 -8.60
N LYS A 17 8.97 -6.56 -9.80
CA LYS A 17 9.98 -5.52 -10.10
C LYS A 17 9.40 -4.10 -10.02
N HIS A 18 8.07 -3.99 -10.00
CA HIS A 18 7.38 -2.70 -9.89
C HIS A 18 7.16 -2.27 -8.44
N LYS A 19 7.62 -3.08 -7.49
CA LYS A 19 7.59 -2.75 -6.06
C LYS A 19 6.19 -2.43 -5.56
N ILE A 20 5.23 -3.29 -5.89
CA ILE A 20 3.88 -3.20 -5.35
C ILE A 20 3.96 -3.54 -3.87
N VAL A 21 3.45 -2.65 -3.00
CA VAL A 21 3.55 -2.81 -1.55
C VAL A 21 2.25 -3.37 -1.00
N GLN A 22 2.32 -4.55 -0.38
CA GLN A 22 1.19 -5.15 0.32
C GLN A 22 1.37 -4.91 1.81
N CYS A 23 0.35 -4.34 2.44
CA CYS A 23 0.37 -4.03 3.86
C CYS A 23 -0.61 -4.94 4.59
N ARG A 24 -0.20 -5.51 5.71
CA ARG A 24 -1.10 -6.28 6.57
C ARG A 24 -1.30 -5.54 7.88
N GLU A 25 -2.57 -5.20 8.16
CA GLU A 25 -2.96 -4.60 9.42
C GLU A 25 -3.42 -5.70 10.36
N ALA A 26 -2.91 -5.72 11.57
CA ALA A 26 -3.37 -6.62 12.61
C ALA A 26 -4.18 -5.81 13.61
N THR A 27 -5.44 -6.21 13.84
CA THR A 27 -6.27 -5.64 14.88
C THR A 27 -6.21 -6.58 16.07
N VAL A 28 -5.68 -6.10 17.17
CA VAL A 28 -5.44 -6.90 18.38
C VAL A 28 -6.34 -6.41 19.51
N VAL A 29 -7.08 -7.33 20.10
CA VAL A 29 -7.92 -7.04 21.27
C VAL A 29 -7.28 -7.73 22.47
N LYS A 30 -7.02 -6.96 23.52
CA LYS A 30 -6.40 -7.45 24.76
C LYS A 30 -7.27 -7.15 25.96
N GLU A 31 -7.22 -8.01 26.95
CA GLU A 31 -7.81 -7.80 28.26
C GLU A 31 -6.69 -7.86 29.30
N ASP A 32 -6.50 -6.74 30.01
CA ASP A 32 -5.45 -6.63 31.05
C ASP A 32 -4.07 -7.06 30.54
N GLY A 33 -3.78 -6.69 29.29
CA GLY A 33 -2.49 -6.99 28.66
C GLY A 33 -2.41 -8.35 28.00
N VAL A 34 -3.46 -9.18 28.10
CA VAL A 34 -3.49 -10.51 27.50
C VAL A 34 -4.27 -10.46 26.19
N GLU A 35 -3.65 -10.94 25.11
CA GLU A 35 -4.31 -10.97 23.81
C GLU A 35 -5.46 -11.97 23.79
N LEU A 36 -6.66 -11.46 23.47
CA LEU A 36 -7.88 -12.29 23.34
C LEU A 36 -8.16 -12.68 21.90
N SER A 37 -7.93 -11.77 20.98
CA SER A 37 -8.18 -12.05 19.56
C SER A 37 -7.29 -11.20 18.68
N ARG A 38 -7.08 -11.69 17.46
CA ARG A 38 -6.29 -10.98 16.46
C ARG A 38 -6.94 -11.24 15.10
N SER A 39 -7.21 -10.16 14.38
CA SER A 39 -7.72 -10.26 13.01
C SER A 39 -6.81 -9.49 12.08
N TYR A 40 -6.84 -9.84 10.80
CA TYR A 40 -5.95 -9.26 9.80
C TYR A 40 -6.75 -8.68 8.66
N HIS A 41 -6.24 -7.55 8.16
CA HIS A 41 -6.76 -6.93 6.94
C HIS A 41 -5.57 -6.55 6.07
N ARG A 42 -5.65 -6.87 4.79
CA ARG A 42 -4.59 -6.54 3.83
C ARG A 42 -5.08 -5.52 2.85
N HIS A 43 -4.21 -4.57 2.53
CA HIS A 43 -4.46 -3.67 1.42
C HIS A 43 -3.20 -3.53 0.59
N ILE A 44 -3.38 -3.10 -0.66
CA ILE A 44 -2.29 -3.05 -1.63
C ILE A 44 -2.11 -1.62 -2.10
N LEU A 45 -0.86 -1.18 -2.16
CA LEU A 45 -0.49 0.14 -2.64
C LEU A 45 0.32 -0.01 -3.92
N TYR A 46 -0.12 0.69 -4.97
CA TYR A 46 0.58 0.72 -6.25
C TYR A 46 1.32 2.04 -6.39
N PRO A 47 2.44 2.08 -7.17
CA PRO A 47 3.23 3.32 -7.30
C PRO A 47 2.44 4.50 -7.87
N SER A 48 1.50 4.26 -8.77
CA SER A 48 0.66 5.30 -9.35
C SER A 48 -0.60 4.71 -9.95
N THR A 49 -1.55 5.57 -10.27
CA THR A 49 -2.78 5.18 -10.97
C THR A 49 -2.75 5.73 -12.39
N CYS A 50 -3.47 5.09 -13.29
CA CYS A 50 -3.52 5.47 -14.70
C CYS A 50 -4.97 5.47 -15.18
N VAL A 51 -5.35 6.54 -15.87
CA VAL A 51 -6.66 6.65 -16.50
C VAL A 51 -6.46 6.91 -17.99
N LYS A 52 -7.16 6.16 -18.83
CA LYS A 52 -7.16 6.41 -20.27
C LYS A 52 -8.22 7.45 -20.60
N ASN A 53 -7.81 8.52 -21.25
CA ASN A 53 -8.69 9.62 -21.62
C ASN A 53 -9.41 9.32 -22.94
N GLU A 54 -10.46 10.07 -23.23
CA GLU A 54 -11.28 9.89 -24.45
C GLU A 54 -10.46 10.07 -25.72
N ASP A 55 -9.43 10.92 -25.69
CA ASP A 55 -8.58 11.18 -26.85
C ASP A 55 -7.49 10.13 -27.05
N GLY A 56 -7.45 9.10 -26.21
CA GLY A 56 -6.45 8.03 -26.29
C GLY A 56 -5.19 8.28 -25.46
N SER A 57 -5.06 9.45 -24.84
CA SER A 57 -3.94 9.74 -23.98
C SER A 57 -4.14 9.13 -22.59
N PHE A 58 -3.08 9.13 -21.78
CA PHE A 58 -3.13 8.59 -20.43
C PHE A 58 -2.80 9.68 -19.41
N THR A 59 -3.54 9.65 -18.29
CA THR A 59 -3.25 10.50 -17.14
C THR A 59 -2.74 9.62 -16.02
N HIS A 60 -1.54 9.92 -15.53
CA HIS A 60 -0.92 9.22 -14.41
C HIS A 60 -0.94 10.10 -13.18
N THR A 61 -1.33 9.53 -12.06
CA THR A 61 -1.36 10.22 -10.77
C THR A 61 -0.58 9.38 -9.77
N ASP A 62 0.42 9.98 -9.13
CA ASP A 62 1.17 9.28 -8.08
C ASP A 62 0.22 8.96 -6.93
N THR A 63 0.39 7.76 -6.37
CA THR A 63 -0.45 7.31 -5.26
C THR A 63 -0.23 8.20 -4.04
N ASP A 64 -1.32 8.72 -3.48
CA ASP A 64 -1.27 9.53 -2.27
C ASP A 64 -1.21 8.62 -1.05
N ILE A 65 -0.07 8.61 -0.38
CA ILE A 65 0.15 7.81 0.82
C ILE A 65 0.12 8.66 2.10
N SER A 66 -0.29 9.92 2.00
CA SER A 66 -0.28 10.83 3.16
C SER A 66 -1.20 10.37 4.29
N GLY A 67 -2.24 9.59 3.97
CA GLY A 67 -3.14 9.01 4.97
C GLY A 67 -2.62 7.74 5.62
N GLU A 68 -1.48 7.21 5.16
CA GLU A 68 -0.91 6.00 5.71
C GLU A 68 -0.01 6.29 6.91
N PRO A 69 0.21 5.31 7.81
CA PRO A 69 1.19 5.48 8.90
C PRO A 69 2.58 5.82 8.34
N GLN A 70 3.37 6.52 9.13
CA GLN A 70 4.71 6.94 8.70
C GLN A 70 5.58 5.76 8.25
N GLU A 71 5.49 4.65 8.95
CA GLU A 71 6.21 3.42 8.59
C GLU A 71 5.88 2.97 7.17
N THR A 72 4.59 3.00 6.81
CA THR A 72 4.14 2.64 5.46
C THR A 72 4.66 3.64 4.42
N GLN A 73 4.59 4.93 4.74
CA GLN A 73 5.11 5.97 3.85
C GLN A 73 6.61 5.79 3.61
N ASP A 74 7.36 5.46 4.66
CA ASP A 74 8.81 5.26 4.54
C ASP A 74 9.13 4.06 3.65
N VAL A 75 8.38 2.96 3.78
CA VAL A 75 8.55 1.78 2.91
C VAL A 75 8.29 2.15 1.46
N CYS A 76 7.17 2.82 1.19
CA CYS A 76 6.81 3.21 -0.17
C CYS A 76 7.85 4.16 -0.78
N ASN A 77 8.28 5.15 -0.03
CA ASN A 77 9.27 6.11 -0.52
C ASN A 77 10.63 5.47 -0.79
N ALA A 78 10.98 4.44 -0.02
CA ALA A 78 12.24 3.75 -0.20
C ALA A 78 12.27 2.92 -1.49
N VAL A 79 11.13 2.32 -1.86
CA VAL A 79 11.08 1.37 -2.99
C VAL A 79 10.54 2.00 -4.28
N TRP A 80 9.75 3.07 -4.19
CA TRP A 80 9.17 3.73 -5.37
C TRP A 80 10.10 4.81 -5.91
N THR A 81 11.21 4.37 -6.52
CA THR A 81 12.15 5.27 -7.17
C THR A 81 11.57 5.78 -8.49
N ASP A 82 12.18 6.80 -9.06
CA ASP A 82 11.75 7.34 -10.35
C ASP A 82 11.74 6.26 -11.44
N ALA A 83 12.75 5.39 -11.45
CA ALA A 83 12.84 4.29 -12.41
C ALA A 83 11.69 3.29 -12.23
N VAL A 84 11.33 2.97 -10.98
CA VAL A 84 10.22 2.06 -10.67
C VAL A 84 8.90 2.66 -11.12
N LYS A 85 8.68 3.94 -10.82
CA LYS A 85 7.46 4.65 -11.24
C LYS A 85 7.34 4.70 -12.76
N ALA A 86 8.44 4.96 -13.46
CA ALA A 86 8.43 5.00 -14.91
C ALA A 86 8.08 3.64 -15.52
N ALA A 87 8.68 2.57 -15.00
CA ALA A 87 8.40 1.21 -15.46
C ALA A 87 6.94 0.82 -15.20
N TRP A 88 6.39 1.22 -14.04
CA TRP A 88 5.00 0.97 -13.70
C TRP A 88 4.05 1.69 -14.65
N LYS A 89 4.33 2.95 -14.97
CA LYS A 89 3.52 3.73 -15.92
C LYS A 89 3.51 3.07 -17.30
N THR A 90 4.66 2.62 -17.77
CA THR A 90 4.75 1.92 -19.06
C THR A 90 3.91 0.65 -19.06
N LEU A 91 3.97 -0.14 -18.00
CA LEU A 91 3.17 -1.36 -17.88
C LEU A 91 1.67 -1.05 -17.88
N GLN A 92 1.26 -0.02 -17.17
CA GLN A 92 -0.15 0.38 -17.11
C GLN A 92 -0.66 0.79 -18.49
N GLU A 93 0.11 1.54 -19.25
CA GLU A 93 -0.27 1.95 -20.60
C GLU A 93 -0.37 0.76 -21.55
N GLU A 94 0.56 -0.18 -21.45
CA GLU A 94 0.52 -1.41 -22.25
C GLU A 94 -0.74 -2.23 -21.97
N ASN A 95 -1.14 -2.32 -20.72
CA ASN A 95 -2.31 -3.09 -20.32
C ASN A 95 -3.63 -2.42 -20.69
N ARG A 96 -3.61 -1.10 -20.92
CA ARG A 96 -4.83 -0.33 -21.24
C ARG A 96 -4.97 0.02 -22.74
N SER A 97 -3.93 -0.19 -23.50
CA SER A 97 -3.93 0.12 -24.93
C SER A 97 -4.61 -0.97 -25.80
#